data_07c4134ad7339045bf30f1afc522de9a
#
_entry.id   07c4134ad7339045bf30f1afc522de9a
#
_cell.length_a   1.000
_cell.length_b   1.000
_cell.length_c   1.000
_cell.angle_alpha   90.00
_cell.angle_beta   90.00
_cell.angle_gamma   90.00
#
_symmetry.space_group_name_H-M   'P 1'
#
loop_
_entity.id
_entity.type
_entity.pdbx_description
1 polymer ?
#
loop_
_entity_poly.entity_id
_entity_poly.type
_entity_poly.pdbx_seq_one_letter_code
_entity_poly.pdbx_strand_id
1 'polypeptide(L)'
;MCIRDSLGASVAAALTRGVNRGLYSNEAGQGSAPIAHATSKTENPIEEGMVSILEPFIDTIVVCTLTGLVILASGVWNQKFENEFEASAMDYLKGSYSEESSEKDLITLRNYYYERNKNIEFTGELNVWEGVLTSEDITLMHNRSFAEETTYKDRETNQSFSGVIAVKEGKIINPGDFIIEGKSLLRSADLTGKAFTKSVFGDYGQYIVAFGLLLFAFSTVIAWSYYGDRATAHLFGEGWILYYRIVYVGAFFIAAVVDTKIIWDIATVIGPIATIPNLIALILLRKEIKKIDKQYDVVKSPHN
;
A
#
# COMPACT_ATOMS: atom_id res chain seq x y z
N MET A 1 -1.02 -19.06 7.31
CA MET A 1 0.15 -19.22 8.20
C MET A 1 0.84 -17.87 8.34
N CYS A 2 0.84 -17.29 9.50
CA CYS A 2 1.90 -16.35 9.81
C CYS A 2 3.15 -17.19 10.03
N ILE A 3 4.17 -17.03 9.18
CA ILE A 3 5.49 -17.55 9.49
C ILE A 3 5.88 -16.90 10.81
N ARG A 4 5.65 -17.58 11.92
CA ARG A 4 5.98 -17.12 13.26
C ARG A 4 7.47 -17.23 13.44
N ASP A 5 8.15 -16.21 13.02
CA ASP A 5 9.50 -15.96 13.51
C ASP A 5 9.47 -15.63 15.00
N SER A 6 10.63 -15.68 15.62
CA SER A 6 10.77 -15.24 17.00
C SER A 6 10.08 -13.89 17.21
N LEU A 7 9.54 -13.64 18.38
CA LEU A 7 8.85 -12.38 18.72
C LEU A 7 9.64 -11.14 18.27
N GLY A 8 10.96 -11.17 18.38
CA GLY A 8 11.84 -10.08 17.96
C GLY A 8 11.81 -9.83 16.45
N ALA A 9 11.81 -10.89 15.62
CA ALA A 9 11.73 -10.74 14.17
C ALA A 9 10.36 -10.19 13.74
N SER A 10 9.28 -10.63 14.38
CA SER A 10 7.93 -10.12 14.13
C SER A 10 7.81 -8.63 14.48
N VAL A 11 8.38 -8.20 15.62
CA VAL A 11 8.41 -6.79 16.03
C VAL A 11 9.25 -5.96 15.06
N ALA A 12 10.43 -6.42 14.68
CA ALA A 12 11.28 -5.70 13.71
C ALA A 12 10.59 -5.55 12.35
N ALA A 13 9.93 -6.59 11.86
CA ALA A 13 9.17 -6.55 10.61
C ALA A 13 7.98 -5.57 10.71
N ALA A 14 7.25 -5.57 11.83
CA ALA A 14 6.14 -4.66 12.07
C ALA A 14 6.62 -3.21 12.14
N LEU A 15 7.70 -2.94 12.87
CA LEU A 15 8.31 -1.60 12.95
C LEU A 15 8.76 -1.10 11.57
N THR A 16 9.53 -1.91 10.82
CA THR A 16 10.04 -1.51 9.51
C THR A 16 8.89 -1.19 8.54
N ARG A 17 7.86 -2.03 8.52
CA ARG A 17 6.70 -1.81 7.63
C ARG A 17 5.84 -0.65 8.11
N GLY A 18 5.63 -0.52 9.42
CA GLY A 18 4.88 0.58 10.01
C GLY A 18 5.53 1.93 9.73
N VAL A 19 6.84 2.06 9.97
CA VAL A 19 7.60 3.28 9.68
C VAL A 19 7.55 3.61 8.19
N ASN A 20 7.79 2.65 7.31
CA ASN A 20 7.72 2.89 5.86
C ASN A 20 6.33 3.38 5.44
N ARG A 21 5.26 2.77 5.94
CA ARG A 21 3.89 3.20 5.61
C ARG A 21 3.57 4.57 6.19
N GLY A 22 3.97 4.85 7.42
CA GLY A 22 3.80 6.16 8.06
C GLY A 22 4.55 7.28 7.31
N LEU A 23 5.75 7.02 6.81
CA LEU A 23 6.48 7.98 5.98
C LEU A 23 5.75 8.33 4.68
N TYR A 24 5.08 7.35 4.06
CA TYR A 24 4.28 7.59 2.86
C TYR A 24 2.96 8.29 3.19
N SER A 25 2.25 7.86 4.24
CA SER A 25 0.96 8.44 4.64
C SER A 25 1.07 9.91 5.02
N ASN A 26 2.11 10.25 5.79
CA ASN A 26 2.34 11.62 6.27
C ASN A 26 3.18 12.47 5.30
N GLU A 27 3.56 11.93 4.13
CA GLU A 27 4.43 12.61 3.16
C GLU A 27 5.72 13.18 3.81
N ALA A 28 6.22 12.47 4.83
CA ALA A 28 7.28 12.96 5.71
C ALA A 28 8.58 13.28 4.96
N GLY A 29 8.99 14.53 5.00
CA GLY A 29 10.19 15.00 4.34
C GLY A 29 10.05 15.22 2.83
N GLN A 30 8.90 14.98 2.22
CA GLN A 30 8.69 15.16 0.77
C GLN A 30 8.53 16.62 0.37
N GLY A 31 8.11 17.49 1.30
CA GLY A 31 7.92 18.92 1.04
C GLY A 31 6.57 19.27 0.40
N SER A 32 5.68 18.30 0.25
CA SER A 32 4.33 18.48 -0.31
C SER A 32 3.39 19.18 0.67
N ALA A 33 3.32 18.72 1.91
CA ALA A 33 2.49 19.34 2.95
C ALA A 33 2.76 20.85 3.12
N PRO A 34 3.99 21.37 3.15
CA PRO A 34 4.27 22.81 3.17
C PRO A 34 3.64 23.59 2.02
N ILE A 35 3.44 23.00 0.85
CA ILE A 35 2.77 23.66 -0.29
C ILE A 35 1.28 23.92 0.02
N ALA A 36 0.61 22.96 0.67
CA ALA A 36 -0.77 23.13 1.12
C ALA A 36 -0.86 24.18 2.23
N HIS A 37 -0.05 24.07 3.26
CA HIS A 37 -0.04 24.96 4.42
C HIS A 37 0.34 26.39 4.05
N ALA A 38 1.16 26.60 3.02
CA ALA A 38 1.48 27.94 2.50
C ALA A 38 0.28 28.70 1.92
N THR A 39 -0.86 28.04 1.71
CA THR A 39 -2.11 28.69 1.25
C THR A 39 -2.98 29.20 2.39
N SER A 40 -2.64 28.88 3.63
CA SER A 40 -3.42 29.30 4.79
C SER A 40 -3.37 30.84 4.93
N LYS A 41 -4.50 31.39 5.38
CA LYS A 41 -4.61 32.82 5.64
C LYS A 41 -4.22 33.15 7.08
N THR A 42 -2.96 32.88 7.42
CA THR A 42 -2.40 33.19 8.75
C THR A 42 -1.42 34.35 8.65
N GLU A 43 -1.40 35.21 9.68
CA GLU A 43 -0.40 36.27 9.80
C GLU A 43 0.91 35.73 10.36
N ASN A 44 0.88 34.55 11.01
CA ASN A 44 2.02 33.95 11.68
C ASN A 44 2.31 32.55 11.18
N PRO A 45 3.42 32.33 10.43
CA PRO A 45 3.75 31.02 9.90
C PRO A 45 3.95 29.93 10.96
N ILE A 46 4.31 30.29 12.21
CA ILE A 46 4.49 29.32 13.29
C ILE A 46 3.15 28.72 13.73
N GLU A 47 2.09 29.51 13.77
CA GLU A 47 0.76 29.01 14.12
C GLU A 47 0.27 27.96 13.14
N GLU A 48 0.49 28.19 11.85
CA GLU A 48 0.20 27.18 10.83
C GLU A 48 1.08 25.95 10.97
N GLY A 49 2.37 26.12 11.24
CA GLY A 49 3.29 25.02 11.52
C GLY A 49 2.87 24.19 12.73
N MET A 50 2.30 24.82 13.77
CA MET A 50 1.75 24.09 14.94
C MET A 50 0.47 23.32 14.59
N VAL A 51 -0.40 23.89 13.76
CA VAL A 51 -1.61 23.21 13.28
C VAL A 51 -1.24 22.01 12.42
N SER A 52 -0.22 22.11 11.59
CA SER A 52 0.24 21.01 10.73
C SER A 52 0.71 19.78 11.50
N ILE A 53 1.12 19.91 12.78
CA ILE A 53 1.48 18.78 13.65
C ILE A 53 0.27 17.87 13.95
N LEU A 54 -0.94 18.43 13.91
CA LEU A 54 -2.17 17.66 14.17
C LEU A 54 -2.47 16.64 13.06
N GLU A 55 -2.02 16.88 11.84
CA GLU A 55 -2.25 15.98 10.71
C GLU A 55 -1.67 14.59 10.97
N PRO A 56 -0.34 14.40 11.16
CA PRO A 56 0.22 13.08 11.45
C PRO A 56 -0.26 12.51 12.79
N PHE A 57 -0.63 13.36 13.75
CA PHE A 57 -1.18 12.89 15.01
C PHE A 57 -2.55 12.23 14.81
N ILE A 58 -3.44 12.88 14.08
CA ILE A 58 -4.79 12.35 13.83
C ILE A 58 -4.72 11.14 12.90
N ASP A 59 -4.01 11.23 11.77
CA ASP A 59 -3.91 10.16 10.78
C ASP A 59 -3.20 8.93 11.37
N THR A 60 -2.01 9.10 11.90
CA THR A 60 -1.16 7.96 12.28
C THR A 60 -1.46 7.47 13.69
N ILE A 61 -1.58 8.35 14.69
CA ILE A 61 -1.78 7.90 16.06
C ILE A 61 -3.25 7.54 16.31
N VAL A 62 -4.20 8.37 15.89
CA VAL A 62 -5.61 8.11 16.17
C VAL A 62 -6.20 7.10 15.18
N VAL A 63 -6.25 7.45 13.89
CA VAL A 63 -6.96 6.65 12.87
C VAL A 63 -6.29 5.29 12.66
N CYS A 64 -4.97 5.24 12.47
CA CYS A 64 -4.27 3.97 12.27
C CYS A 64 -4.33 3.06 13.50
N THR A 65 -4.25 3.62 14.73
CA THR A 65 -4.37 2.83 15.96
C THR A 65 -5.77 2.24 16.11
N LEU A 66 -6.82 3.05 15.90
CA LEU A 66 -8.21 2.57 15.96
C LEU A 66 -8.45 1.47 14.91
N THR A 67 -8.04 1.69 13.68
CA THR A 67 -8.18 0.71 12.61
C THR A 67 -7.43 -0.59 12.94
N GLY A 68 -6.19 -0.48 13.43
CA GLY A 68 -5.39 -1.63 13.85
C GLY A 68 -6.04 -2.40 14.99
N LEU A 69 -6.61 -1.73 15.99
CA LEU A 69 -7.33 -2.36 17.09
C LEU A 69 -8.58 -3.10 16.61
N VAL A 70 -9.35 -2.52 15.69
CA VAL A 70 -10.51 -3.19 15.09
C VAL A 70 -10.09 -4.46 14.34
N ILE A 71 -9.02 -4.41 13.53
CA ILE A 71 -8.51 -5.58 12.82
C ILE A 71 -8.06 -6.66 13.79
N LEU A 72 -7.31 -6.31 14.84
CA LEU A 72 -6.81 -7.28 15.82
C LEU A 72 -7.96 -7.88 16.64
N ALA A 73 -8.88 -7.06 17.12
CA ALA A 73 -10.01 -7.50 17.95
C ALA A 73 -11.01 -8.36 17.16
N SER A 74 -11.18 -8.11 15.86
CA SER A 74 -12.09 -8.88 15.01
C SER A 74 -11.64 -10.33 14.76
N GLY A 75 -10.34 -10.62 14.89
CA GLY A 75 -9.75 -11.92 14.57
C GLY A 75 -9.72 -12.26 13.07
N VAL A 76 -10.12 -11.35 12.19
CA VAL A 76 -10.16 -11.57 10.72
C VAL A 76 -8.77 -11.74 10.13
N TRP A 77 -7.77 -11.14 10.74
CA TRP A 77 -6.38 -11.09 10.26
C TRP A 77 -5.70 -12.47 10.14
N ASN A 78 -6.23 -13.49 10.81
CA ASN A 78 -5.70 -14.86 10.80
C ASN A 78 -6.69 -15.87 10.20
N GLN A 79 -7.75 -15.41 9.54
CA GLN A 79 -8.75 -16.26 8.88
C GLN A 79 -8.64 -16.11 7.36
N LYS A 80 -8.79 -17.21 6.65
CA LYS A 80 -8.88 -17.24 5.19
C LYS A 80 -10.32 -17.02 4.75
N PHE A 81 -10.50 -16.24 3.71
CA PHE A 81 -11.79 -15.92 3.12
C PHE A 81 -11.73 -16.17 1.61
N GLU A 82 -12.87 -16.50 1.04
CA GLU A 82 -13.03 -16.52 -0.41
C GLU A 82 -12.82 -15.12 -0.97
N ASN A 83 -11.94 -15.03 -1.96
CA ASN A 83 -11.67 -13.78 -2.67
C ASN A 83 -11.14 -14.08 -4.09
N GLU A 84 -11.25 -13.09 -4.97
CA GLU A 84 -10.59 -13.12 -6.27
C GLU A 84 -9.11 -12.80 -6.09
N PHE A 85 -8.26 -13.59 -6.72
CA PHE A 85 -6.82 -13.44 -6.62
C PHE A 85 -6.27 -12.56 -7.74
N GLU A 86 -5.59 -11.50 -7.36
CA GLU A 86 -4.77 -10.77 -8.33
C GLU A 86 -3.61 -11.66 -8.78
N ALA A 87 -3.51 -11.93 -10.07
CA ALA A 87 -2.47 -12.81 -10.61
C ALA A 87 -1.04 -12.30 -10.30
N SER A 88 -0.86 -10.99 -10.18
CA SER A 88 0.41 -10.37 -9.75
C SER A 88 0.79 -10.71 -8.32
N ALA A 89 -0.21 -10.98 -7.46
CA ALA A 89 -0.03 -11.34 -6.05
C ALA A 89 0.07 -12.86 -5.82
N MET A 90 -0.15 -13.67 -6.87
CA MET A 90 0.02 -15.12 -6.85
C MET A 90 1.49 -15.50 -7.06
N ASP A 91 1.96 -16.48 -6.29
CA ASP A 91 3.26 -17.13 -6.48
C ASP A 91 3.05 -18.64 -6.62
N TYR A 92 3.60 -19.22 -7.70
CA TYR A 92 3.60 -20.65 -7.99
C TYR A 92 4.96 -21.21 -7.62
N LEU A 93 5.00 -22.07 -6.59
CA LEU A 93 6.22 -22.59 -6.00
C LEU A 93 6.34 -24.10 -6.26
N LYS A 94 7.55 -24.57 -6.56
CA LYS A 94 7.88 -26.00 -6.64
C LYS A 94 7.85 -26.62 -5.26
N GLY A 95 7.23 -27.76 -5.14
CA GLY A 95 7.12 -28.52 -3.90
C GLY A 95 5.77 -28.36 -3.24
N SER A 96 5.44 -29.34 -2.41
CA SER A 96 4.19 -29.36 -1.65
C SER A 96 4.43 -28.79 -0.25
N TYR A 97 4.09 -27.53 -0.04
CA TYR A 97 4.15 -26.86 1.25
C TYR A 97 2.73 -26.68 1.81
N SER A 98 2.60 -26.79 3.12
CA SER A 98 1.33 -26.59 3.83
C SER A 98 1.54 -25.79 5.12
N GLU A 99 0.47 -25.45 5.83
CA GLU A 99 0.57 -24.80 7.14
C GLU A 99 1.18 -25.71 8.21
N GLU A 100 1.09 -27.02 8.02
CA GLU A 100 1.68 -28.06 8.89
C GLU A 100 3.07 -28.52 8.42
N SER A 101 3.65 -27.82 7.43
CA SER A 101 4.97 -28.15 6.88
C SER A 101 6.07 -28.11 7.94
N SER A 102 7.13 -28.88 7.67
CA SER A 102 8.31 -28.96 8.54
C SER A 102 8.97 -27.60 8.75
N GLU A 103 9.73 -27.46 9.83
CA GLU A 103 10.49 -26.23 10.10
C GLU A 103 11.43 -25.84 8.95
N LYS A 104 11.98 -26.83 8.23
CA LYS A 104 12.82 -26.60 7.04
C LYS A 104 12.04 -25.95 5.90
N ASP A 105 10.82 -26.40 5.66
CA ASP A 105 9.96 -25.86 4.61
C ASP A 105 9.56 -24.44 4.93
N LEU A 106 9.27 -24.15 6.20
CA LEU A 106 8.97 -22.81 6.68
C LEU A 106 10.17 -21.87 6.50
N ILE A 107 11.39 -22.34 6.78
CA ILE A 107 12.62 -21.59 6.53
C ILE A 107 12.79 -21.32 5.02
N THR A 108 12.52 -22.32 4.18
CA THR A 108 12.61 -22.17 2.72
C THR A 108 11.65 -21.11 2.19
N LEU A 109 10.39 -21.13 2.62
CA LEU A 109 9.40 -20.11 2.26
C LEU A 109 9.77 -18.73 2.82
N ARG A 110 10.32 -18.68 4.03
CA ARG A 110 10.84 -17.44 4.60
C ARG A 110 11.96 -16.86 3.73
N ASN A 111 12.95 -17.66 3.38
CA ASN A 111 14.09 -17.24 2.56
C ASN A 111 13.62 -16.78 1.16
N TYR A 112 12.57 -17.39 0.61
CA TYR A 112 11.95 -16.95 -0.61
C TYR A 112 11.41 -15.51 -0.49
N TYR A 113 10.64 -15.22 0.56
CA TYR A 113 9.98 -13.91 0.71
C TYR A 113 10.86 -12.79 1.26
N TYR A 114 11.87 -13.11 2.06
CA TYR A 114 12.70 -12.10 2.73
C TYR A 114 14.12 -11.98 2.15
N GLU A 115 14.72 -13.11 1.74
CA GLU A 115 16.07 -13.15 1.19
C GLU A 115 16.07 -13.17 -0.35
N ARG A 116 14.89 -13.18 -0.97
CA ARG A 116 14.69 -13.24 -2.43
C ARG A 116 15.37 -14.48 -3.06
N ASN A 117 15.39 -15.60 -2.35
CA ASN A 117 15.87 -16.86 -2.90
C ASN A 117 14.83 -17.46 -3.84
N LYS A 118 14.98 -17.22 -5.13
CA LYS A 118 14.03 -17.59 -6.18
C LYS A 118 14.12 -19.06 -6.63
N ASN A 119 14.95 -19.88 -6.00
CA ASN A 119 15.21 -21.25 -6.45
C ASN A 119 13.97 -22.16 -6.42
N ILE A 120 12.93 -21.80 -5.67
CA ILE A 120 11.69 -22.58 -5.59
C ILE A 120 10.58 -22.05 -6.52
N GLU A 121 10.83 -21.00 -7.32
CA GLU A 121 9.86 -20.52 -8.30
C GLU A 121 9.60 -21.60 -9.36
N PHE A 122 8.32 -21.84 -9.63
CA PHE A 122 7.92 -22.77 -10.68
C PHE A 122 8.04 -22.13 -12.05
N THR A 123 8.57 -22.85 -13.01
CA THR A 123 8.55 -22.48 -14.43
C THR A 123 8.17 -23.72 -15.21
N GLY A 124 7.12 -23.64 -16.00
CA GLY A 124 6.56 -24.75 -16.75
C GLY A 124 5.09 -24.56 -17.08
N GLU A 125 4.42 -25.63 -17.37
CA GLU A 125 3.01 -25.68 -17.71
C GLU A 125 2.18 -26.26 -16.58
N LEU A 126 1.08 -25.63 -16.25
CA LEU A 126 0.08 -26.06 -15.28
C LEU A 126 -1.12 -26.66 -16.02
N ASN A 127 -1.46 -27.89 -15.70
CA ASN A 127 -2.67 -28.51 -16.22
C ASN A 127 -3.85 -28.17 -15.30
N VAL A 128 -4.89 -27.59 -15.87
CA VAL A 128 -6.14 -27.27 -15.17
C VAL A 128 -7.28 -28.04 -15.82
N TRP A 129 -8.09 -28.72 -15.02
CA TRP A 129 -9.26 -29.46 -15.46
C TRP A 129 -10.50 -29.02 -14.66
N GLU A 130 -11.55 -28.61 -15.37
CA GLU A 130 -12.79 -28.07 -14.76
C GLU A 130 -12.55 -27.00 -13.69
N GLY A 131 -11.57 -26.13 -13.95
CA GLY A 131 -11.20 -25.06 -13.03
C GLY A 131 -10.25 -25.46 -11.89
N VAL A 132 -9.87 -26.74 -11.77
CA VAL A 132 -9.00 -27.22 -10.69
C VAL A 132 -7.62 -27.56 -11.23
N LEU A 133 -6.57 -27.15 -10.50
CA LEU A 133 -5.19 -27.51 -10.82
C LEU A 133 -4.98 -29.02 -10.58
N THR A 134 -4.55 -29.73 -11.61
CA THR A 134 -4.27 -31.18 -11.55
C THR A 134 -2.79 -31.48 -11.41
N SER A 135 -1.91 -30.46 -11.48
CA SER A 135 -0.47 -30.63 -11.32
C SER A 135 -0.11 -30.92 -9.87
N GLU A 136 0.61 -32.01 -9.63
CA GLU A 136 1.14 -32.38 -8.31
C GLU A 136 2.43 -31.57 -8.01
N ASP A 137 2.79 -31.48 -6.74
CA ASP A 137 4.01 -30.81 -6.24
C ASP A 137 4.13 -29.31 -6.56
N ILE A 138 3.01 -28.60 -6.61
CA ILE A 138 2.99 -27.14 -6.75
C ILE A 138 2.20 -26.53 -5.61
N THR A 139 2.83 -25.58 -4.94
CA THR A 139 2.19 -24.78 -3.90
C THR A 139 1.79 -23.43 -4.44
N LEU A 140 0.53 -23.08 -4.22
CA LEU A 140 -0.02 -21.78 -4.58
C LEU A 140 0.01 -20.84 -3.37
N MET A 141 0.62 -19.70 -3.55
CA MET A 141 0.65 -18.67 -2.54
C MET A 141 -0.06 -17.41 -3.07
N HIS A 142 -0.98 -16.87 -2.31
CA HIS A 142 -1.59 -15.58 -2.60
C HIS A 142 -1.32 -14.62 -1.46
N ASN A 143 -0.75 -13.46 -1.76
CA ASN A 143 -0.44 -12.46 -0.76
C ASN A 143 0.40 -12.98 0.43
N ARG A 144 1.32 -13.94 0.19
CA ARG A 144 2.16 -14.63 1.19
C ARG A 144 1.38 -15.50 2.17
N SER A 145 0.21 -15.96 1.81
CA SER A 145 -0.53 -17.02 2.48
C SER A 145 -0.77 -18.17 1.51
N PHE A 146 -0.92 -19.38 2.05
CA PHE A 146 -1.33 -20.50 1.21
C PHE A 146 -2.70 -20.24 0.62
N ALA A 147 -2.81 -20.36 -0.70
CA ALA A 147 -4.08 -20.32 -1.41
C ALA A 147 -4.73 -21.71 -1.33
N GLU A 148 -5.98 -21.75 -0.91
CA GLU A 148 -6.75 -22.99 -0.77
C GLU A 148 -7.97 -22.94 -1.69
N GLU A 149 -8.47 -24.13 -2.06
CA GLU A 149 -9.67 -24.28 -2.88
C GLU A 149 -9.63 -23.40 -4.14
N THR A 150 -8.45 -23.32 -4.77
CA THR A 150 -8.22 -22.42 -5.90
C THR A 150 -8.93 -22.92 -7.14
N THR A 151 -9.72 -22.05 -7.78
CA THR A 151 -10.44 -22.32 -9.02
C THR A 151 -10.05 -21.31 -10.09
N TYR A 152 -9.97 -21.79 -11.32
CA TYR A 152 -9.64 -21.02 -12.52
C TYR A 152 -10.85 -20.92 -13.42
N LYS A 153 -11.24 -19.72 -13.78
CA LYS A 153 -12.31 -19.43 -14.73
C LYS A 153 -11.78 -18.63 -15.91
N ASP A 154 -12.30 -18.88 -17.06
CA ASP A 154 -12.04 -18.06 -18.22
C ASP A 154 -12.71 -16.68 -18.04
N ARG A 155 -12.00 -15.60 -18.30
CA ARG A 155 -12.47 -14.23 -18.03
C ARG A 155 -13.60 -13.80 -18.96
N GLU A 156 -13.59 -14.29 -20.20
CA GLU A 156 -14.60 -13.88 -21.19
C GLU A 156 -15.94 -14.63 -20.98
N THR A 157 -15.83 -15.94 -20.72
CA THR A 157 -17.00 -16.81 -20.61
C THR A 157 -17.49 -16.99 -19.19
N ASN A 158 -16.67 -16.67 -18.19
CA ASN A 158 -16.89 -16.92 -16.75
C ASN A 158 -17.20 -18.40 -16.42
N GLN A 159 -16.75 -19.33 -17.29
CA GLN A 159 -16.87 -20.76 -17.11
C GLN A 159 -15.58 -21.35 -16.54
N SER A 160 -15.68 -22.53 -15.91
CA SER A 160 -14.52 -23.27 -15.43
C SER A 160 -13.53 -23.52 -16.57
N PHE A 161 -12.31 -23.08 -16.38
CA PHE A 161 -11.25 -23.25 -17.38
C PHE A 161 -10.75 -24.69 -17.42
N SER A 162 -10.53 -25.24 -18.60
CA SER A 162 -9.82 -26.50 -18.79
C SER A 162 -8.78 -26.33 -19.88
N GLY A 163 -7.50 -26.57 -19.54
CA GLY A 163 -6.40 -26.35 -20.47
C GLY A 163 -5.06 -26.25 -19.76
N VAL A 164 -4.10 -25.64 -20.43
CA VAL A 164 -2.73 -25.47 -19.97
C VAL A 164 -2.45 -23.99 -19.71
N ILE A 165 -1.92 -23.68 -18.56
CA ILE A 165 -1.50 -22.32 -18.17
C ILE A 165 0.03 -22.29 -18.09
N ALA A 166 0.65 -21.41 -18.86
CA ALA A 166 2.10 -21.23 -18.84
C ALA A 166 2.53 -20.33 -17.67
N VAL A 167 3.49 -20.80 -16.87
CA VAL A 167 4.08 -20.09 -15.73
C VAL A 167 5.57 -19.90 -15.95
N LYS A 168 6.07 -18.71 -15.70
CA LYS A 168 7.49 -18.37 -15.73
C LYS A 168 7.88 -17.64 -14.46
N GLU A 169 8.96 -18.12 -13.82
CA GLU A 169 9.47 -17.52 -12.59
C GLU A 169 8.38 -17.30 -11.53
N GLY A 170 7.56 -18.33 -11.31
CA GLY A 170 6.48 -18.30 -10.33
C GLY A 170 5.26 -17.45 -10.70
N LYS A 171 5.17 -16.91 -11.93
CA LYS A 171 4.07 -16.05 -12.38
C LYS A 171 3.42 -16.57 -13.66
N ILE A 172 2.11 -16.41 -13.79
CA ILE A 172 1.37 -16.68 -15.03
C ILE A 172 1.82 -15.69 -16.11
N ILE A 173 2.06 -16.19 -17.32
CA ILE A 173 2.54 -15.36 -18.45
C ILE A 173 1.43 -14.42 -18.94
N ASN A 174 0.20 -14.91 -19.08
CA ASN A 174 -0.97 -14.15 -19.55
C ASN A 174 -2.06 -14.10 -18.47
N PRO A 175 -1.87 -13.32 -17.40
CA PRO A 175 -2.79 -13.32 -16.27
C PRO A 175 -4.17 -12.72 -16.60
N GLY A 176 -4.28 -11.93 -17.66
CA GLY A 176 -5.53 -11.27 -18.05
C GLY A 176 -6.61 -12.21 -18.56
N ASP A 177 -6.27 -13.43 -18.98
CA ASP A 177 -7.18 -14.39 -19.58
C ASP A 177 -8.01 -15.15 -18.51
N PHE A 178 -7.61 -15.06 -17.23
CA PHE A 178 -8.20 -15.87 -16.18
C PHE A 178 -8.73 -15.02 -15.03
N ILE A 179 -9.80 -15.50 -14.39
CA ILE A 179 -10.25 -15.14 -13.05
C ILE A 179 -9.82 -16.30 -12.15
N ILE A 180 -9.07 -15.99 -11.10
CA ILE A 180 -8.58 -16.97 -10.14
C ILE A 180 -9.25 -16.67 -8.81
N GLU A 181 -9.99 -17.62 -8.27
CA GLU A 181 -10.69 -17.50 -7.00
C GLU A 181 -10.24 -18.57 -6.03
N GLY A 182 -10.35 -18.31 -4.74
CA GLY A 182 -10.05 -19.28 -3.71
C GLY A 182 -10.00 -18.65 -2.32
N LYS A 183 -9.51 -19.40 -1.34
CA LYS A 183 -9.40 -18.95 0.05
C LYS A 183 -7.97 -18.53 0.36
N SER A 184 -7.81 -17.30 0.85
CA SER A 184 -6.52 -16.78 1.34
C SER A 184 -6.71 -15.75 2.44
N LEU A 185 -5.62 -15.33 3.08
CA LEU A 185 -5.64 -14.21 4.02
C LEU A 185 -5.90 -12.92 3.27
N LEU A 186 -6.91 -12.18 3.73
CA LEU A 186 -7.21 -10.84 3.21
C LEU A 186 -6.12 -9.84 3.57
N ARG A 187 -6.00 -8.78 2.77
CA ARG A 187 -5.06 -7.66 2.98
C ARG A 187 -5.69 -6.32 2.66
N SER A 188 -5.00 -5.27 3.08
CA SER A 188 -5.34 -3.88 2.76
C SER A 188 -6.80 -3.54 3.04
N ALA A 189 -7.50 -2.99 2.06
CA ALA A 189 -8.89 -2.55 2.19
C ALA A 189 -9.85 -3.68 2.52
N ASP A 190 -9.69 -4.86 1.88
CA ASP A 190 -10.55 -6.03 2.08
C ASP A 190 -10.47 -6.55 3.52
N LEU A 191 -9.25 -6.64 4.08
CA LEU A 191 -9.05 -7.01 5.47
C LEU A 191 -9.73 -6.01 6.41
N THR A 192 -9.55 -4.71 6.16
CA THR A 192 -10.14 -3.66 6.97
C THR A 192 -11.66 -3.67 6.86
N GLY A 193 -12.20 -3.74 5.64
CA GLY A 193 -13.64 -3.85 5.40
C GLY A 193 -14.25 -5.04 6.12
N LYS A 194 -13.63 -6.22 5.99
CA LYS A 194 -14.08 -7.44 6.67
C LYS A 194 -13.99 -7.35 8.21
N ALA A 195 -12.95 -6.68 8.73
CA ALA A 195 -12.82 -6.45 10.17
C ALA A 195 -13.93 -5.53 10.69
N PHE A 196 -14.28 -4.49 9.94
CA PHE A 196 -15.37 -3.58 10.31
C PHE A 196 -16.74 -4.26 10.21
N THR A 197 -16.98 -5.22 9.32
CA THR A 197 -18.23 -6.00 9.32
C THR A 197 -18.40 -6.87 10.57
N LYS A 198 -17.29 -7.29 11.20
CA LYS A 198 -17.33 -8.01 12.49
C LYS A 198 -17.38 -7.10 13.72
N SER A 199 -17.42 -5.80 13.52
CA SER A 199 -17.57 -4.81 14.60
C SER A 199 -19.05 -4.58 14.95
N VAL A 200 -19.30 -3.61 15.81
CA VAL A 200 -20.67 -3.17 16.20
C VAL A 200 -21.51 -2.66 15.02
N PHE A 201 -20.89 -2.35 13.89
CA PHE A 201 -21.59 -1.86 12.70
C PHE A 201 -22.15 -2.97 11.81
N GLY A 202 -21.81 -4.25 12.07
CA GLY A 202 -22.25 -5.37 11.27
C GLY A 202 -21.92 -5.20 9.79
N ASP A 203 -22.78 -5.67 8.88
CA ASP A 203 -22.56 -5.63 7.43
C ASP A 203 -22.37 -4.20 6.87
N TYR A 204 -22.81 -3.19 7.59
CA TYR A 204 -22.60 -1.79 7.20
C TYR A 204 -21.15 -1.30 7.43
N GLY A 205 -20.36 -2.01 8.24
CA GLY A 205 -18.99 -1.63 8.55
C GLY A 205 -18.08 -1.49 7.32
N GLN A 206 -18.25 -2.36 6.32
CA GLN A 206 -17.51 -2.29 5.06
C GLN A 206 -17.74 -0.99 4.29
N TYR A 207 -18.97 -0.44 4.35
CA TYR A 207 -19.30 0.80 3.64
C TYR A 207 -18.62 2.02 4.29
N ILE A 208 -18.39 1.99 5.61
CA ILE A 208 -17.63 3.04 6.30
C ILE A 208 -16.20 3.09 5.74
N VAL A 209 -15.58 1.92 5.59
CA VAL A 209 -14.23 1.82 5.02
C VAL A 209 -14.22 2.24 3.55
N ALA A 210 -15.16 1.75 2.74
CA ALA A 210 -15.26 2.09 1.32
C ALA A 210 -15.47 3.60 1.10
N PHE A 211 -16.37 4.22 1.86
CA PHE A 211 -16.65 5.64 1.76
C PHE A 211 -15.46 6.48 2.26
N GLY A 212 -14.81 6.06 3.35
CA GLY A 212 -13.58 6.67 3.83
C GLY A 212 -12.48 6.64 2.77
N LEU A 213 -12.22 5.50 2.16
CA LEU A 213 -11.23 5.35 1.09
C LEU A 213 -11.56 6.23 -0.13
N LEU A 214 -12.83 6.33 -0.52
CA LEU A 214 -13.26 7.19 -1.60
C LEU A 214 -12.95 8.66 -1.30
N LEU A 215 -13.27 9.14 -0.10
CA LEU A 215 -12.99 10.53 0.31
C LEU A 215 -11.47 10.79 0.38
N PHE A 216 -10.70 9.88 0.95
CA PHE A 216 -9.24 10.00 0.99
C PHE A 216 -8.62 10.02 -0.40
N ALA A 217 -9.03 9.11 -1.28
CA ALA A 217 -8.53 9.08 -2.65
C ALA A 217 -8.86 10.38 -3.39
N PHE A 218 -10.09 10.86 -3.28
CA PHE A 218 -10.54 12.09 -3.93
C PHE A 218 -9.79 13.33 -3.43
N SER A 219 -9.64 13.48 -2.11
CA SER A 219 -8.90 14.61 -1.52
C SER A 219 -7.42 14.57 -1.90
N THR A 220 -6.81 13.38 -1.91
CA THR A 220 -5.40 13.21 -2.31
C THR A 220 -5.18 13.60 -3.77
N VAL A 221 -6.05 13.17 -4.68
CA VAL A 221 -5.95 13.55 -6.11
C VAL A 221 -6.00 15.07 -6.30
N ILE A 222 -6.89 15.76 -5.57
CA ILE A 222 -6.99 17.22 -5.65
C ILE A 222 -5.73 17.88 -5.08
N ALA A 223 -5.27 17.44 -3.91
CA ALA A 223 -4.09 18.00 -3.25
C ALA A 223 -2.84 17.86 -4.12
N TRP A 224 -2.59 16.67 -4.65
CA TRP A 224 -1.43 16.41 -5.50
C TRP A 224 -1.49 17.15 -6.84
N SER A 225 -2.68 17.31 -7.42
CA SER A 225 -2.86 18.18 -8.59
C SER A 225 -2.43 19.61 -8.28
N TYR A 226 -2.83 20.13 -7.11
CA TYR A 226 -2.46 21.47 -6.67
C TYR A 226 -0.94 21.60 -6.42
N TYR A 227 -0.30 20.63 -5.79
CA TYR A 227 1.16 20.63 -5.59
C TYR A 227 1.90 20.72 -6.91
N GLY A 228 1.49 19.93 -7.90
CA GLY A 228 2.08 19.98 -9.23
C GLY A 228 1.81 21.28 -9.98
N ASP A 229 0.63 21.90 -9.82
CA ASP A 229 0.36 23.24 -10.36
C ASP A 229 1.36 24.28 -9.82
N ARG A 230 1.59 24.26 -8.50
CA ARG A 230 2.55 25.20 -7.87
C ARG A 230 3.99 24.94 -8.31
N ALA A 231 4.40 23.68 -8.38
CA ALA A 231 5.72 23.31 -8.87
C ALA A 231 5.91 23.70 -10.35
N THR A 232 4.92 23.44 -11.18
CA THR A 232 4.94 23.81 -12.61
C THR A 232 4.99 25.33 -12.81
N ALA A 233 4.16 26.08 -12.08
CA ALA A 233 4.18 27.53 -12.13
C ALA A 233 5.54 28.11 -11.73
N HIS A 234 6.18 27.51 -10.71
CA HIS A 234 7.49 27.96 -10.24
C HIS A 234 8.61 27.66 -11.24
N LEU A 235 8.62 26.49 -11.87
CA LEU A 235 9.67 26.04 -12.77
C LEU A 235 9.52 26.57 -14.20
N PHE A 236 8.30 26.62 -14.72
CA PHE A 236 8.01 26.88 -16.14
C PHE A 236 7.11 28.09 -16.36
N GLY A 237 6.54 28.66 -15.31
CA GLY A 237 5.59 29.77 -15.38
C GLY A 237 4.12 29.32 -15.46
N GLU A 238 3.21 30.26 -15.20
CA GLU A 238 1.77 29.96 -15.09
C GLU A 238 1.13 29.43 -16.38
N GLY A 239 1.68 29.79 -17.55
CA GLY A 239 1.18 29.30 -18.83
C GLY A 239 1.27 27.78 -19.03
N TRP A 240 2.12 27.09 -18.25
CA TRP A 240 2.31 25.64 -18.33
C TRP A 240 1.37 24.84 -17.45
N ILE A 241 0.62 25.47 -16.56
CA ILE A 241 -0.29 24.78 -15.63
C ILE A 241 -1.34 23.94 -16.38
N LEU A 242 -1.92 24.46 -17.47
CA LEU A 242 -2.91 23.72 -18.23
C LEU A 242 -2.33 22.41 -18.84
N TYR A 243 -1.13 22.48 -19.39
CA TYR A 243 -0.46 21.29 -19.95
C TYR A 243 -0.16 20.26 -18.88
N TYR A 244 0.31 20.71 -17.71
CA TYR A 244 0.52 19.83 -16.55
C TYR A 244 -0.78 19.12 -16.16
N ARG A 245 -1.90 19.84 -16.03
CA ARG A 245 -3.19 19.25 -15.66
C ARG A 245 -3.67 18.19 -16.67
N ILE A 246 -3.49 18.44 -17.96
CA ILE A 246 -3.84 17.47 -19.01
C ILE A 246 -3.00 16.18 -18.83
N VAL A 247 -1.69 16.32 -18.63
CA VAL A 247 -0.79 15.19 -18.41
C VAL A 247 -1.15 14.46 -17.11
N TYR A 248 -1.44 15.18 -16.03
CA TYR A 248 -1.82 14.63 -14.74
C TYR A 248 -3.11 13.78 -14.83
N VAL A 249 -4.16 14.31 -15.47
CA VAL A 249 -5.42 13.58 -15.68
C VAL A 249 -5.20 12.36 -16.56
N GLY A 250 -4.42 12.48 -17.62
CA GLY A 250 -4.06 11.36 -18.49
C GLY A 250 -3.29 10.27 -17.75
N ALA A 251 -2.30 10.64 -16.95
CA ALA A 251 -1.53 9.71 -16.13
C ALA A 251 -2.40 9.03 -15.05
N PHE A 252 -3.32 9.77 -14.43
CA PHE A 252 -4.28 9.22 -13.48
C PHE A 252 -5.18 8.16 -14.13
N PHE A 253 -5.68 8.44 -15.34
CA PHE A 253 -6.49 7.48 -16.11
C PHE A 253 -5.67 6.22 -16.46
N ILE A 254 -4.42 6.38 -16.91
CA ILE A 254 -3.53 5.25 -17.20
C ILE A 254 -3.29 4.42 -15.93
N ALA A 255 -3.03 5.06 -14.79
CA ALA A 255 -2.81 4.39 -13.53
C ALA A 255 -4.03 3.57 -13.05
N ALA A 256 -5.24 3.96 -13.44
CA ALA A 256 -6.45 3.23 -13.10
C ALA A 256 -6.61 1.90 -13.87
N VAL A 257 -5.92 1.73 -14.99
CA VAL A 257 -6.01 0.53 -15.86
C VAL A 257 -4.75 -0.33 -15.86
N VAL A 258 -3.65 0.19 -15.31
CA VAL A 258 -2.37 -0.53 -15.19
C VAL A 258 -2.32 -1.32 -13.89
N ASP A 259 -1.55 -2.41 -13.87
CA ASP A 259 -1.33 -3.22 -12.68
C ASP A 259 -0.81 -2.37 -11.50
N THR A 260 -1.50 -2.48 -10.37
CA THR A 260 -1.23 -1.72 -9.14
C THR A 260 0.21 -1.90 -8.65
N LYS A 261 0.83 -3.05 -8.88
CA LYS A 261 2.22 -3.31 -8.48
C LYS A 261 3.20 -2.41 -9.21
N ILE A 262 3.01 -2.21 -10.53
CA ILE A 262 3.88 -1.34 -11.34
C ILE A 262 3.84 0.09 -10.79
N ILE A 263 2.65 0.57 -10.45
CA ILE A 263 2.46 1.91 -9.88
C ILE A 263 3.18 2.05 -8.54
N TRP A 264 3.08 1.03 -7.67
CA TRP A 264 3.79 1.02 -6.38
C TRP A 264 5.33 0.95 -6.55
N ASP A 265 5.82 0.18 -7.51
CA ASP A 265 7.26 0.09 -7.78
C ASP A 265 7.80 1.45 -8.24
N ILE A 266 7.09 2.15 -9.12
CA ILE A 266 7.42 3.51 -9.56
C ILE A 266 7.39 4.49 -8.38
N ALA A 267 6.32 4.48 -7.57
CA ALA A 267 6.17 5.37 -6.42
C ALA A 267 7.30 5.18 -5.39
N THR A 268 7.74 3.93 -5.18
CA THR A 268 8.83 3.59 -4.27
C THR A 268 10.17 4.20 -4.69
N VAL A 269 10.38 4.43 -5.99
CA VAL A 269 11.59 5.07 -6.51
C VAL A 269 11.45 6.60 -6.50
N ILE A 270 10.31 7.13 -6.93
CA ILE A 270 10.11 8.58 -7.08
C ILE A 270 10.02 9.29 -5.73
N GLY A 271 9.34 8.68 -4.73
CA GLY A 271 9.15 9.28 -3.40
C GLY A 271 10.45 9.70 -2.72
N PRO A 272 11.46 8.82 -2.56
CA PRO A 272 12.76 9.19 -2.01
C PRO A 272 13.48 10.28 -2.82
N ILE A 273 13.37 10.28 -4.15
CA ILE A 273 13.98 11.31 -5.00
C ILE A 273 13.35 12.67 -4.72
N ALA A 274 12.05 12.74 -4.57
CA ALA A 274 11.34 13.99 -4.24
C ALA A 274 11.70 14.52 -2.84
N THR A 275 12.10 13.66 -1.91
CA THR A 275 12.51 14.05 -0.55
C THR A 275 13.83 14.79 -0.52
N ILE A 276 14.78 14.49 -1.42
CA ILE A 276 16.15 15.04 -1.39
C ILE A 276 16.17 16.59 -1.46
N PRO A 277 15.50 17.26 -2.41
CA PRO A 277 15.50 18.72 -2.48
C PRO A 277 14.94 19.37 -1.22
N ASN A 278 13.88 18.81 -0.64
CA ASN A 278 13.29 19.34 0.57
C ASN A 278 14.21 19.23 1.78
N LEU A 279 14.90 18.11 1.96
CA LEU A 279 15.89 17.96 3.04
C LEU A 279 17.03 18.96 2.91
N ILE A 280 17.52 19.22 1.69
CA ILE A 280 18.53 20.25 1.43
C ILE A 280 17.98 21.63 1.82
N ALA A 281 16.75 21.96 1.42
CA ALA A 281 16.12 23.22 1.75
C ALA A 281 15.97 23.41 3.27
N LEU A 282 15.55 22.40 4.01
CA LEU A 282 15.43 22.43 5.48
C LEU A 282 16.80 22.68 6.17
N ILE A 283 17.86 22.05 5.68
CA ILE A 283 19.20 22.26 6.21
C ILE A 283 19.67 23.70 5.96
N LEU A 284 19.43 24.24 4.78
CA LEU A 284 19.82 25.60 4.44
C LEU A 284 19.01 26.63 5.23
N LEU A 285 17.71 26.44 5.40
CA LEU A 285 16.79 27.34 6.09
C LEU A 285 16.83 27.23 7.63
N ARG A 286 17.57 26.28 8.19
CA ARG A 286 17.55 26.00 9.66
C ARG A 286 17.80 27.24 10.54
N LYS A 287 18.61 28.19 10.06
CA LYS A 287 18.94 29.42 10.82
C LYS A 287 17.75 30.39 10.81
N GLU A 288 17.07 30.51 9.69
CA GLU A 288 15.87 31.36 9.55
C GLU A 288 14.73 30.83 10.41
N ILE A 289 14.49 29.50 10.38
CA ILE A 289 13.49 28.85 11.22
C ILE A 289 13.71 29.15 12.69
N LYS A 290 14.95 28.97 13.19
CA LYS A 290 15.31 29.29 14.59
C LYS A 290 15.12 30.76 14.95
N LYS A 291 15.30 31.69 13.99
CA LYS A 291 15.11 33.13 14.22
C LYS A 291 13.61 33.45 14.36
N ILE A 292 12.78 32.88 13.49
CA ILE A 292 11.34 33.07 13.51
C ILE A 292 10.74 32.50 14.81
N ASP A 293 11.15 31.30 15.21
CA ASP A 293 10.76 30.63 16.46
C ASP A 293 11.04 31.50 17.71
N LYS A 294 12.24 32.04 17.81
CA LYS A 294 12.60 32.95 18.91
C LYS A 294 11.76 34.24 18.91
N GLN A 295 11.44 34.78 17.75
CA GLN A 295 10.58 35.98 17.67
C GLN A 295 9.16 35.68 18.14
N TYR A 296 8.64 34.50 17.83
CA TYR A 296 7.32 34.07 18.29
C TYR A 296 7.26 33.90 19.79
N ASP A 297 8.24 33.28 20.41
CA ASP A 297 8.34 33.14 21.89
C ASP A 297 8.34 34.49 22.60
N VAL A 298 9.02 35.49 22.04
CA VAL A 298 9.06 36.85 22.60
C VAL A 298 7.70 37.54 22.48
N VAL A 299 6.97 37.34 21.40
CA VAL A 299 5.62 37.92 21.20
C VAL A 299 4.59 37.27 22.10
N LYS A 300 4.68 35.96 22.34
CA LYS A 300 3.71 35.20 23.15
C LYS A 300 3.96 35.30 24.66
N SER A 301 5.17 35.73 25.09
CA SER A 301 5.54 35.93 26.47
C SER A 301 5.90 37.42 26.73
N PRO A 302 4.96 38.35 26.63
CA PRO A 302 5.23 39.78 26.87
C PRO A 302 5.36 40.14 28.35
N HIS A 303 5.23 39.20 29.28
CA HIS A 303 5.30 39.42 30.72
C HIS A 303 6.16 38.35 31.40
N ASN A 304 7.47 38.62 31.45
CA ASN A 304 8.38 38.24 32.53
C ASN A 304 9.39 39.37 32.73
#